data_62f438a015ced20c14fb9fd297dfef4b
#
_entry.id   62f438a015ced20c14fb9fd297dfef4b
#
_cell.length_a   1.000
_cell.length_b   1.000
_cell.length_c   1.000
_cell.angle_alpha   90.00
_cell.angle_beta   90.00
_cell.angle_gamma   90.00
#
_symmetry.space_group_name_H-M   'P 1'
#
loop_
_entity.id
_entity.type
_entity.pdbx_description
1 polymer ?
#
loop_
_entity_poly.entity_id
_entity_poly.type
_entity_poly.pdbx_seq_one_letter_code
_entity_poly.pdbx_strand_id
1 'polypeptide(L)'
;SFNDTVPDATYTIAISSLATSGKVAASIASSGFPKTVNSATDELIVTVDGTASGTVTLSSQAYANLSALAAELQTKINADSTLRTAGKAVTVSVAGDDIEIRSNSLGSSSTIALANGGSDSTIATLGLGSATTTAGTDLVGTVDGVAGVASGNVLSGAVGSNAAGLSINVSSTAGGTVVVSNGVTSQLAQLLDGFLGDDNTLDLRIANLNTRAESLSDDKAQMERRLEAIEKRYRLQFSALDSLLSELTSTGEFLAQQMKNIPVPGANKK
;
A
#
# COMPACT_ATOMS: atom_id res chain seq x y z
N SER A 1 -3.14 13.94 7.66
CA SER A 1 -2.49 12.68 8.10
C SER A 1 -1.37 12.30 7.16
N PHE A 2 -0.43 11.52 7.63
CA PHE A 2 0.65 10.94 6.87
C PHE A 2 1.03 9.58 7.47
N ASN A 3 1.71 8.75 6.70
CA ASN A 3 2.29 7.48 7.18
C ASN A 3 3.80 7.65 7.44
N ASP A 4 4.42 6.70 8.16
CA ASP A 4 5.83 6.75 8.56
C ASP A 4 6.81 6.68 7.38
N THR A 5 6.33 6.47 6.15
CA THR A 5 7.17 6.45 4.94
C THR A 5 7.34 7.83 4.32
N VAL A 6 6.58 8.84 4.77
CA VAL A 6 6.75 10.24 4.31
C VAL A 6 8.00 10.82 4.96
N PRO A 7 8.99 11.28 4.18
CA PRO A 7 10.21 11.87 4.72
C PRO A 7 9.95 13.13 5.57
N ASP A 8 10.80 13.36 6.55
CA ASP A 8 10.83 14.61 7.30
C ASP A 8 11.21 15.76 6.36
N ALA A 9 10.25 16.60 6.03
CA ALA A 9 10.44 17.72 5.12
C ALA A 9 9.33 18.76 5.27
N THR A 10 9.52 19.91 4.64
CA THR A 10 8.48 20.90 4.42
C THR A 10 7.94 20.74 3.00
N TYR A 11 6.66 20.45 2.89
CA TYR A 11 5.95 20.25 1.63
C TYR A 11 5.16 21.51 1.28
N THR A 12 5.33 22.01 0.07
CA THR A 12 4.58 23.16 -0.45
C THR A 12 3.29 22.68 -1.12
N ILE A 13 2.15 23.22 -0.67
CA ILE A 13 0.84 22.89 -1.17
C ILE A 13 0.32 24.06 -2.01
N ALA A 14 -0.09 23.78 -3.23
CA ALA A 14 -0.78 24.74 -4.09
C ALA A 14 -2.11 24.17 -4.57
N ILE A 15 -3.20 24.92 -4.40
CA ILE A 15 -4.55 24.50 -4.76
C ILE A 15 -5.04 25.34 -5.94
N SER A 16 -5.41 24.69 -7.04
CA SER A 16 -5.93 25.33 -8.25
C SER A 16 -7.45 25.47 -8.23
N SER A 17 -8.16 24.46 -7.73
CA SER A 17 -9.62 24.52 -7.55
C SER A 17 -10.07 23.67 -6.36
N LEU A 18 -11.12 24.12 -5.68
CA LEU A 18 -11.75 23.36 -4.59
C LEU A 18 -12.68 22.29 -5.16
N ALA A 19 -12.92 21.25 -4.36
CA ALA A 19 -13.95 20.27 -4.64
C ALA A 19 -15.34 20.92 -4.64
N THR A 20 -16.22 20.43 -5.50
CA THR A 20 -17.64 20.85 -5.55
C THR A 20 -18.55 19.69 -5.19
N SER A 21 -19.77 20.01 -4.75
CA SER A 21 -20.80 19.00 -4.51
C SER A 21 -21.64 18.74 -5.75
N GLY A 22 -22.16 17.54 -5.88
CA GLY A 22 -23.21 17.21 -6.85
C GLY A 22 -24.50 17.95 -6.54
N LYS A 23 -25.21 18.36 -7.58
CA LYS A 23 -26.43 19.15 -7.47
C LYS A 23 -27.46 18.83 -8.53
N VAL A 24 -28.71 19.10 -8.21
CA VAL A 24 -29.85 19.25 -9.12
C VAL A 24 -30.33 20.68 -9.01
N ALA A 25 -30.45 21.38 -10.13
CA ALA A 25 -30.92 22.76 -10.22
C ALA A 25 -32.07 22.87 -11.20
N ALA A 26 -33.12 23.64 -10.81
CA ALA A 26 -34.26 23.95 -11.65
C ALA A 26 -34.66 25.40 -11.46
N SER A 27 -35.21 26.02 -12.51
CA SER A 27 -35.83 27.33 -12.41
C SER A 27 -37.36 27.16 -12.36
N ILE A 28 -38.00 27.64 -11.30
CA ILE A 28 -39.43 27.54 -11.04
C ILE A 28 -39.96 28.92 -10.84
N ALA A 29 -40.63 29.44 -11.88
CA ALA A 29 -41.18 30.81 -11.83
C ALA A 29 -42.06 31.05 -10.61
N SER A 30 -41.83 32.15 -9.90
CA SER A 30 -42.61 32.56 -8.73
C SER A 30 -44.10 32.77 -9.06
N SER A 31 -44.43 33.11 -10.31
CA SER A 31 -45.82 33.17 -10.80
C SER A 31 -46.55 31.83 -10.83
N GLY A 32 -45.82 30.71 -10.74
CA GLY A 32 -46.36 29.34 -10.67
C GLY A 32 -46.78 28.90 -9.27
N PHE A 33 -46.70 29.76 -8.27
CA PHE A 33 -47.14 29.49 -6.90
C PHE A 33 -48.52 30.09 -6.60
N PRO A 34 -49.32 29.52 -5.67
CA PRO A 34 -48.97 28.37 -4.84
C PRO A 34 -48.92 27.04 -5.62
N LYS A 35 -47.97 26.17 -5.26
CA LYS A 35 -47.92 24.77 -5.72
C LYS A 35 -48.73 23.89 -4.78
N THR A 36 -49.76 23.23 -5.30
CA THR A 36 -50.58 22.31 -4.49
C THR A 36 -50.07 20.88 -4.64
N VAL A 37 -49.72 20.25 -3.54
CA VAL A 37 -49.32 18.85 -3.43
C VAL A 37 -50.48 18.08 -2.79
N ASN A 38 -50.77 16.90 -3.34
CA ASN A 38 -51.81 15.99 -2.85
C ASN A 38 -51.30 14.53 -2.96
N SER A 39 -52.11 13.57 -2.53
CA SER A 39 -51.73 12.14 -2.49
C SER A 39 -51.40 11.47 -3.83
N ALA A 40 -51.49 12.17 -4.97
CA ALA A 40 -51.05 11.69 -6.28
C ALA A 40 -49.79 12.44 -6.78
N THR A 41 -49.24 13.34 -5.95
CA THR A 41 -48.16 14.26 -6.29
C THR A 41 -47.23 14.54 -5.12
N ASP A 42 -47.24 13.72 -4.07
CA ASP A 42 -46.48 13.94 -2.84
C ASP A 42 -45.30 13.02 -2.66
N GLU A 43 -45.15 11.97 -3.50
CA GLU A 43 -44.08 11.00 -3.37
C GLU A 43 -42.94 11.23 -4.35
N LEU A 44 -41.71 11.23 -3.84
CA LEU A 44 -40.50 11.27 -4.65
C LEU A 44 -39.43 10.33 -4.07
N ILE A 45 -38.48 9.92 -4.92
CA ILE A 45 -37.28 9.21 -4.56
C ILE A 45 -36.07 10.11 -4.88
N VAL A 46 -35.17 10.25 -3.92
CA VAL A 46 -33.95 11.05 -4.08
C VAL A 46 -32.74 10.13 -3.96
N THR A 47 -31.93 10.07 -4.98
CA THR A 47 -30.65 9.36 -4.91
C THR A 47 -29.55 10.36 -4.59
N VAL A 48 -28.84 10.15 -3.48
CA VAL A 48 -27.73 10.99 -3.03
C VAL A 48 -26.46 10.15 -3.01
N ASP A 49 -25.47 10.53 -3.78
CA ASP A 49 -24.17 9.86 -3.88
C ASP A 49 -24.30 8.34 -4.10
N GLY A 50 -25.19 7.95 -5.01
CA GLY A 50 -25.49 6.56 -5.33
C GLY A 50 -26.43 5.82 -4.37
N THR A 51 -26.81 6.43 -3.24
CA THR A 51 -27.77 5.84 -2.28
C THR A 51 -29.17 6.38 -2.56
N ALA A 52 -30.12 5.53 -2.93
CA ALA A 52 -31.50 5.90 -3.10
C ALA A 52 -32.22 6.00 -1.74
N SER A 53 -33.02 7.04 -1.56
CA SER A 53 -33.93 7.15 -0.41
C SER A 53 -35.01 6.06 -0.45
N GLY A 54 -35.70 5.86 0.64
CA GLY A 54 -37.06 5.35 0.60
C GLY A 54 -37.99 6.32 -0.11
N THR A 55 -39.30 6.06 -0.08
CA THR A 55 -40.30 7.01 -0.56
C THR A 55 -40.32 8.23 0.37
N VAL A 56 -39.93 9.39 -0.15
CA VAL A 56 -40.02 10.66 0.54
C VAL A 56 -41.39 11.24 0.27
N THR A 57 -42.24 11.38 1.31
CA THR A 57 -43.61 11.90 1.20
C THR A 57 -43.67 13.33 1.70
N LEU A 58 -44.03 14.26 0.80
CA LEU A 58 -44.24 15.67 1.11
C LEU A 58 -45.59 15.84 1.81
N SER A 59 -45.70 16.91 2.57
CA SER A 59 -46.99 17.24 3.20
C SER A 59 -48.01 17.71 2.15
N SER A 60 -49.20 17.06 2.12
CA SER A 60 -50.27 17.40 1.20
C SER A 60 -50.85 18.76 1.57
N GLN A 61 -50.39 19.82 0.93
CA GLN A 61 -50.77 21.23 1.15
C GLN A 61 -50.42 22.11 -0.05
N ALA A 62 -50.85 23.36 0.01
CA ALA A 62 -50.42 24.38 -0.93
C ALA A 62 -49.17 25.10 -0.39
N TYR A 63 -48.06 25.00 -1.10
CA TYR A 63 -46.84 25.75 -0.81
C TYR A 63 -46.93 27.13 -1.42
N ALA A 64 -46.92 28.17 -0.58
CA ALA A 64 -47.16 29.54 -0.98
C ALA A 64 -46.06 30.14 -1.87
N ASN A 65 -44.83 29.63 -1.75
CA ASN A 65 -43.66 30.11 -2.48
C ASN A 65 -42.56 29.04 -2.56
N LEU A 66 -41.54 29.31 -3.33
CA LEU A 66 -40.41 28.39 -3.58
C LEU A 66 -39.60 28.10 -2.31
N SER A 67 -39.47 29.10 -1.41
CA SER A 67 -38.74 28.92 -0.16
C SER A 67 -39.43 27.93 0.79
N ALA A 68 -40.77 27.97 0.86
CA ALA A 68 -41.55 27.03 1.65
C ALA A 68 -41.43 25.60 1.11
N LEU A 69 -41.46 25.44 -0.22
CA LEU A 69 -41.22 24.15 -0.88
C LEU A 69 -39.80 23.63 -0.64
N ALA A 70 -38.80 24.49 -0.75
CA ALA A 70 -37.39 24.12 -0.50
C ALA A 70 -37.15 23.64 0.94
N ALA A 71 -37.75 24.34 1.93
CA ALA A 71 -37.67 23.94 3.32
C ALA A 71 -38.28 22.56 3.60
N GLU A 72 -39.44 22.28 2.97
CA GLU A 72 -40.12 21.00 3.07
C GLU A 72 -39.26 19.88 2.41
N LEU A 73 -38.76 20.10 1.20
CA LEU A 73 -37.90 19.16 0.50
C LEU A 73 -36.67 18.82 1.34
N GLN A 74 -35.98 19.82 1.86
CA GLN A 74 -34.80 19.59 2.70
C GLN A 74 -35.13 18.77 3.94
N THR A 75 -36.23 19.14 4.62
CA THR A 75 -36.65 18.47 5.86
C THR A 75 -37.03 17.03 5.60
N LYS A 76 -37.82 16.74 4.57
CA LYS A 76 -38.30 15.41 4.26
C LYS A 76 -37.19 14.49 3.71
N ILE A 77 -36.33 15.00 2.83
CA ILE A 77 -35.20 14.24 2.30
C ILE A 77 -34.23 13.89 3.44
N ASN A 78 -33.89 14.86 4.30
CA ASN A 78 -32.96 14.62 5.40
C ASN A 78 -33.58 13.79 6.56
N ALA A 79 -34.91 13.65 6.61
CA ALA A 79 -35.60 12.77 7.55
C ALA A 79 -35.64 11.31 7.08
N ASP A 80 -35.37 11.03 5.81
CA ASP A 80 -35.37 9.65 5.26
C ASP A 80 -34.37 8.74 6.00
N SER A 81 -34.88 7.59 6.43
CA SER A 81 -34.09 6.65 7.27
C SER A 81 -32.93 6.00 6.52
N THR A 82 -33.10 5.74 5.22
CA THR A 82 -32.08 5.10 4.37
C THR A 82 -30.90 6.04 4.15
N LEU A 83 -31.18 7.29 3.77
CA LEU A 83 -30.16 8.32 3.61
C LEU A 83 -29.44 8.62 4.93
N ARG A 84 -30.17 8.75 6.03
CA ARG A 84 -29.57 8.98 7.36
C ARG A 84 -28.66 7.84 7.80
N THR A 85 -29.10 6.60 7.61
CA THR A 85 -28.28 5.43 7.95
C THR A 85 -27.01 5.37 7.10
N ALA A 86 -27.07 5.82 5.84
CA ALA A 86 -25.92 5.93 4.96
C ALA A 86 -25.06 7.21 5.21
N GLY A 87 -25.45 8.05 6.17
CA GLY A 87 -24.74 9.31 6.47
C GLY A 87 -24.86 10.35 5.35
N LYS A 88 -25.93 10.26 4.53
CA LYS A 88 -26.20 11.17 3.40
C LYS A 88 -27.20 12.24 3.80
N ALA A 89 -26.95 13.45 3.36
CA ALA A 89 -27.82 14.59 3.57
C ALA A 89 -27.73 15.57 2.39
N VAL A 90 -28.73 16.40 2.25
CA VAL A 90 -28.80 17.47 1.23
C VAL A 90 -29.01 18.83 1.85
N THR A 91 -28.57 19.85 1.15
CA THR A 91 -28.92 21.24 1.40
C THR A 91 -29.73 21.75 0.22
N VAL A 92 -30.90 22.36 0.49
CA VAL A 92 -31.75 22.95 -0.52
C VAL A 92 -31.69 24.47 -0.38
N SER A 93 -31.29 25.14 -1.45
CA SER A 93 -31.21 26.61 -1.49
C SER A 93 -32.07 27.18 -2.60
N VAL A 94 -32.50 28.44 -2.41
CA VAL A 94 -33.28 29.18 -3.38
C VAL A 94 -32.62 30.51 -3.65
N ALA A 95 -32.55 30.90 -4.92
CA ALA A 95 -32.03 32.18 -5.37
C ALA A 95 -32.91 32.73 -6.50
N GLY A 96 -33.83 33.68 -6.16
CA GLY A 96 -34.85 34.12 -7.08
C GLY A 96 -35.86 33.02 -7.42
N ASP A 97 -35.96 32.69 -8.69
CA ASP A 97 -36.80 31.60 -9.19
C ASP A 97 -36.02 30.25 -9.26
N ASP A 98 -34.75 30.22 -8.91
CA ASP A 98 -33.93 29.02 -8.98
C ASP A 98 -33.93 28.26 -7.64
N ILE A 99 -34.20 26.96 -7.71
CA ILE A 99 -34.00 26.01 -6.61
C ILE A 99 -32.84 25.12 -6.91
N GLU A 100 -32.00 24.86 -5.91
CA GLU A 100 -30.88 23.99 -6.03
C GLU A 100 -30.83 23.02 -4.83
N ILE A 101 -30.78 21.72 -5.13
CA ILE A 101 -30.61 20.64 -4.17
C ILE A 101 -29.18 20.15 -4.31
N ARG A 102 -28.36 20.30 -3.26
CA ARG A 102 -26.94 19.89 -3.24
C ARG A 102 -26.72 18.73 -2.28
N SER A 103 -25.87 17.78 -2.65
CA SER A 103 -25.32 16.86 -1.68
C SER A 103 -24.38 17.58 -0.70
N ASN A 104 -24.36 17.15 0.55
CA ASN A 104 -23.41 17.65 1.54
C ASN A 104 -22.01 17.03 1.40
N SER A 105 -21.84 16.01 0.55
CA SER A 105 -20.53 15.48 0.18
C SER A 105 -19.89 16.29 -0.95
N LEU A 106 -18.57 16.18 -1.08
CA LEU A 106 -17.76 16.84 -2.09
C LEU A 106 -17.08 15.81 -2.98
N GLY A 107 -16.76 16.22 -4.21
CA GLY A 107 -15.94 15.42 -5.11
C GLY A 107 -16.74 14.75 -6.23
N SER A 108 -16.03 14.05 -7.08
CA SER A 108 -16.58 13.39 -8.27
C SER A 108 -17.61 12.29 -7.98
N SER A 109 -17.58 11.72 -6.78
CA SER A 109 -18.59 10.77 -6.27
C SER A 109 -19.86 11.43 -5.76
N SER A 110 -19.87 12.76 -5.60
CA SER A 110 -21.03 13.50 -5.13
C SER A 110 -22.01 13.69 -6.28
N THR A 111 -23.19 13.12 -6.15
CA THR A 111 -24.24 13.15 -7.17
C THR A 111 -25.62 13.25 -6.53
N ILE A 112 -26.57 13.89 -7.24
CA ILE A 112 -28.00 13.87 -6.85
C ILE A 112 -28.82 13.52 -8.09
N ALA A 113 -29.82 12.67 -7.90
CA ALA A 113 -30.86 12.41 -8.90
C ALA A 113 -32.24 12.38 -8.23
N LEU A 114 -33.25 12.81 -8.96
CA LEU A 114 -34.65 12.82 -8.55
C LEU A 114 -35.46 11.88 -9.42
N ALA A 115 -36.38 11.14 -8.82
CA ALA A 115 -37.38 10.32 -9.49
C ALA A 115 -38.73 10.46 -8.79
N ASN A 116 -39.82 10.19 -9.50
CA ASN A 116 -41.13 10.10 -8.87
C ASN A 116 -41.21 8.89 -7.93
N GLY A 117 -41.95 8.99 -6.86
CA GLY A 117 -42.32 7.88 -6.00
C GLY A 117 -43.54 7.16 -6.57
N GLY A 118 -43.49 5.83 -6.69
CA GLY A 118 -44.64 5.05 -7.16
C GLY A 118 -45.17 5.49 -8.51
N SER A 119 -46.47 5.77 -8.55
CA SER A 119 -47.19 6.25 -9.73
C SER A 119 -47.36 7.79 -9.75
N ASP A 120 -46.76 8.49 -8.83
CA ASP A 120 -46.94 9.95 -8.67
C ASP A 120 -46.29 10.76 -9.80
N SER A 121 -46.78 11.96 -10.00
CA SER A 121 -46.22 12.92 -10.92
C SER A 121 -45.56 14.11 -10.19
N THR A 122 -44.98 13.85 -9.04
CA THR A 122 -44.41 14.86 -8.10
C THR A 122 -43.41 15.78 -8.76
N ILE A 123 -42.44 15.22 -9.51
CA ILE A 123 -41.41 16.01 -10.18
C ILE A 123 -41.99 17.02 -11.17
N ALA A 124 -42.96 16.59 -11.99
CA ALA A 124 -43.61 17.49 -12.96
C ALA A 124 -44.46 18.55 -12.23
N THR A 125 -45.24 18.17 -11.21
CA THR A 125 -46.09 19.07 -10.42
C THR A 125 -45.30 20.16 -9.71
N LEU A 126 -44.15 19.79 -9.14
CA LEU A 126 -43.26 20.74 -8.47
C LEU A 126 -42.49 21.64 -9.47
N GLY A 127 -42.48 21.30 -10.74
CA GLY A 127 -41.69 22.03 -11.76
C GLY A 127 -40.21 21.59 -11.84
N LEU A 128 -39.89 20.43 -11.31
CA LEU A 128 -38.54 19.89 -11.31
C LEU A 128 -38.26 19.02 -12.56
N GLY A 129 -39.21 18.90 -13.49
CA GLY A 129 -39.09 18.07 -14.68
C GLY A 129 -38.01 18.52 -15.67
N SER A 130 -37.65 19.80 -15.66
CA SER A 130 -36.56 20.38 -16.44
C SER A 130 -35.26 20.57 -15.65
N ALA A 131 -35.16 19.97 -14.47
CA ALA A 131 -33.99 20.12 -13.62
C ALA A 131 -32.74 19.56 -14.29
N THR A 132 -31.63 20.28 -14.17
CA THR A 132 -30.31 19.86 -14.64
C THR A 132 -29.51 19.25 -13.48
N THR A 133 -28.92 18.09 -13.74
CA THR A 133 -28.04 17.42 -12.78
C THR A 133 -26.59 17.72 -13.14
N THR A 134 -25.81 18.11 -12.13
CA THR A 134 -24.36 18.30 -12.28
C THR A 134 -23.67 17.48 -11.20
N ALA A 135 -22.76 16.61 -11.58
CA ALA A 135 -21.91 15.88 -10.62
C ALA A 135 -20.92 16.83 -9.95
N GLY A 136 -20.50 16.50 -8.75
CA GLY A 136 -19.41 17.20 -8.08
C GLY A 136 -18.08 16.95 -8.76
N THR A 137 -17.08 17.73 -8.41
CA THR A 137 -15.70 17.59 -8.89
C THR A 137 -14.74 17.51 -7.73
N ASP A 138 -13.69 16.72 -7.87
CA ASP A 138 -12.63 16.65 -6.87
C ASP A 138 -11.80 17.95 -6.90
N LEU A 139 -11.12 18.23 -5.82
CA LEU A 139 -10.17 19.34 -5.78
C LEU A 139 -9.00 19.08 -6.76
N VAL A 140 -8.37 20.16 -7.20
CA VAL A 140 -7.15 20.09 -8.01
C VAL A 140 -6.05 20.86 -7.31
N GLY A 141 -4.91 20.21 -7.08
CA GLY A 141 -3.77 20.81 -6.40
C GLY A 141 -2.47 20.04 -6.63
N THR A 142 -1.38 20.64 -6.18
CA THR A 142 -0.03 20.05 -6.23
C THR A 142 0.60 20.01 -4.86
N VAL A 143 1.49 19.04 -4.67
CA VAL A 143 2.39 18.94 -3.52
C VAL A 143 3.82 19.01 -4.06
N ASP A 144 4.60 19.99 -3.66
CA ASP A 144 5.94 20.30 -4.20
C ASP A 144 5.97 20.41 -5.74
N GLY A 145 4.91 20.99 -6.32
CA GLY A 145 4.79 21.15 -7.78
C GLY A 145 4.38 19.88 -8.52
N VAL A 146 4.26 18.72 -7.85
CA VAL A 146 3.77 17.47 -8.42
C VAL A 146 2.25 17.40 -8.24
N ALA A 147 1.50 17.06 -9.29
CA ALA A 147 0.05 16.92 -9.20
C ALA A 147 -0.33 15.85 -8.18
N GLY A 148 -1.12 16.23 -7.18
CA GLY A 148 -1.63 15.31 -6.17
C GLY A 148 -2.80 14.49 -6.68
N VAL A 149 -3.12 13.40 -5.98
CA VAL A 149 -4.34 12.62 -6.19
C VAL A 149 -5.41 13.15 -5.24
N ALA A 150 -6.55 13.56 -5.77
CA ALA A 150 -7.63 14.11 -4.97
C ALA A 150 -8.84 13.19 -4.90
N SER A 151 -9.51 13.19 -3.75
CA SER A 151 -10.81 12.56 -3.53
C SER A 151 -11.65 13.49 -2.66
N GLY A 152 -12.67 14.08 -3.25
CA GLY A 152 -13.41 15.18 -2.61
C GLY A 152 -12.47 16.34 -2.29
N ASN A 153 -12.45 16.76 -1.03
CA ASN A 153 -11.59 17.82 -0.52
C ASN A 153 -10.28 17.33 0.11
N VAL A 154 -9.93 16.07 -0.09
CA VAL A 154 -8.67 15.47 0.39
C VAL A 154 -7.68 15.42 -0.76
N LEU A 155 -6.51 16.05 -0.57
CA LEU A 155 -5.36 15.98 -1.47
C LEU A 155 -4.32 15.02 -0.90
N SER A 156 -3.93 14.04 -1.69
CA SER A 156 -2.87 13.08 -1.35
C SER A 156 -1.66 13.27 -2.25
N GLY A 157 -0.48 13.05 -1.73
CA GLY A 157 0.75 13.05 -2.51
C GLY A 157 0.72 11.93 -3.56
N ALA A 158 1.24 12.22 -4.76
CA ALA A 158 1.28 11.26 -5.85
C ALA A 158 2.14 10.02 -5.50
N VAL A 159 1.74 8.87 -5.99
CA VAL A 159 2.52 7.63 -5.84
C VAL A 159 3.89 7.80 -6.49
N GLY A 160 4.95 7.44 -5.79
CA GLY A 160 6.34 7.58 -6.25
C GLY A 160 6.95 8.97 -6.06
N SER A 161 6.20 9.95 -5.52
CA SER A 161 6.75 11.24 -5.07
C SER A 161 7.22 11.16 -3.61
N ASN A 162 8.04 12.13 -3.18
CA ASN A 162 8.44 12.24 -1.78
C ASN A 162 7.25 12.49 -0.83
N ALA A 163 6.14 13.00 -1.36
CA ALA A 163 4.90 13.22 -0.60
C ALA A 163 3.96 12.01 -0.60
N ALA A 164 4.36 10.86 -1.18
CA ALA A 164 3.53 9.66 -1.20
C ALA A 164 3.20 9.21 0.23
N GLY A 165 1.90 9.07 0.54
CA GLY A 165 1.42 8.78 1.90
C GLY A 165 1.02 10.01 2.72
N LEU A 166 1.31 11.24 2.25
CA LEU A 166 0.77 12.48 2.83
C LEU A 166 -0.68 12.67 2.34
N SER A 167 -1.58 12.99 3.25
CA SER A 167 -3.00 13.27 2.97
C SER A 167 -3.46 14.50 3.72
N ILE A 168 -4.01 15.47 3.01
CA ILE A 168 -4.35 16.81 3.50
C ILE A 168 -5.80 17.12 3.18
N ASN A 169 -6.56 17.52 4.18
CA ASN A 169 -7.91 18.05 3.99
C ASN A 169 -7.83 19.54 3.66
N VAL A 170 -8.43 19.95 2.55
CA VAL A 170 -8.34 21.30 1.98
C VAL A 170 -9.71 21.97 2.04
N SER A 171 -9.77 23.16 2.64
CA SER A 171 -10.99 23.97 2.74
C SER A 171 -10.87 25.35 2.07
N SER A 172 -9.69 25.67 1.55
CA SER A 172 -9.41 26.97 0.93
C SER A 172 -8.45 26.82 -0.25
N THR A 173 -8.53 27.73 -1.23
CA THR A 173 -7.57 27.83 -2.34
C THR A 173 -6.25 28.49 -1.92
N ALA A 174 -6.14 29.04 -0.70
CA ALA A 174 -4.89 29.56 -0.19
C ALA A 174 -3.88 28.42 -0.08
N GLY A 175 -2.80 28.51 -0.84
CA GLY A 175 -1.66 27.61 -0.72
C GLY A 175 -0.98 27.77 0.64
N GLY A 176 -0.09 26.87 0.97
CA GLY A 176 0.63 26.88 2.23
C GLY A 176 1.74 25.84 2.27
N THR A 177 2.34 25.69 3.44
CA THR A 177 3.35 24.66 3.68
C THR A 177 2.89 23.72 4.78
N VAL A 178 3.21 22.45 4.63
CA VAL A 178 3.01 21.40 5.64
C VAL A 178 4.38 20.87 6.05
N VAL A 179 4.70 20.97 7.33
CA VAL A 179 5.92 20.37 7.89
C VAL A 179 5.56 18.96 8.39
N VAL A 180 6.21 17.97 7.82
CA VAL A 180 6.16 16.57 8.29
C VAL A 180 7.40 16.34 9.14
N SER A 181 7.19 15.81 10.34
CA SER A 181 8.26 15.39 11.24
C SER A 181 7.87 14.08 11.91
N ASN A 182 8.62 13.04 11.61
CA ASN A 182 8.49 11.74 12.26
C ASN A 182 9.10 11.83 13.66
N GLY A 183 8.44 11.23 14.64
CA GLY A 183 8.97 11.20 16.01
C GLY A 183 10.28 10.39 16.10
N VAL A 184 11.09 10.66 17.13
CA VAL A 184 12.34 9.93 17.40
C VAL A 184 12.14 8.41 17.44
N THR A 185 10.97 7.96 17.90
CA THR A 185 10.62 6.54 17.95
C THR A 185 10.47 5.92 16.55
N SER A 186 9.84 6.64 15.60
CA SER A 186 9.73 6.17 14.21
C SER A 186 11.09 6.15 13.51
N GLN A 187 11.92 7.16 13.75
CA GLN A 187 13.29 7.20 13.21
C GLN A 187 14.14 6.06 13.77
N LEU A 188 14.01 5.77 15.06
CA LEU A 188 14.68 4.63 15.68
C LEU A 188 14.16 3.29 15.13
N ALA A 189 12.85 3.16 14.93
CA ALA A 189 12.25 1.96 14.32
C ALA A 189 12.77 1.73 12.89
N GLN A 190 12.82 2.76 12.05
CA GLN A 190 13.38 2.69 10.69
C GLN A 190 14.87 2.33 10.70
N LEU A 191 15.64 2.89 11.65
CA LEU A 191 17.06 2.55 11.80
C LEU A 191 17.23 1.08 12.20
N LEU A 192 16.43 0.59 13.15
CA LEU A 192 16.45 -0.81 13.59
C LEU A 192 16.01 -1.76 12.48
N ASP A 193 14.98 -1.41 11.72
CA ASP A 193 14.53 -2.18 10.57
C ASP A 193 15.62 -2.27 9.49
N GLY A 194 16.36 -1.18 9.27
CA GLY A 194 17.54 -1.14 8.40
C GLY A 194 18.68 -2.07 8.84
N PHE A 195 18.74 -2.48 10.13
CA PHE A 195 19.74 -3.43 10.64
C PHE A 195 19.19 -4.86 10.80
N LEU A 196 17.92 -5.02 11.13
CA LEU A 196 17.27 -6.27 11.54
C LEU A 196 16.32 -6.86 10.51
N GLY A 197 15.93 -6.09 9.46
CA GLY A 197 15.03 -6.55 8.40
C GLY A 197 15.69 -7.60 7.50
N ASP A 198 14.89 -8.39 6.79
CA ASP A 198 15.34 -9.41 5.86
C ASP A 198 16.23 -8.80 4.74
N ASP A 199 17.32 -9.49 4.35
CA ASP A 199 18.33 -9.05 3.38
C ASP A 199 19.18 -7.83 3.77
N ASN A 200 19.21 -7.46 5.05
CA ASN A 200 19.95 -6.31 5.55
C ASN A 200 21.40 -6.63 5.98
N THR A 201 22.09 -5.59 6.45
CA THR A 201 23.55 -5.62 6.72
C THR A 201 23.99 -6.78 7.63
N LEU A 202 23.14 -7.18 8.59
CA LEU A 202 23.45 -8.30 9.50
C LEU A 202 23.29 -9.65 8.81
N ASP A 203 22.25 -9.85 8.01
CA ASP A 203 22.02 -11.09 7.27
C ASP A 203 23.11 -11.33 6.22
N LEU A 204 23.50 -10.28 5.49
CA LEU A 204 24.64 -10.35 4.56
C LEU A 204 25.96 -10.71 5.28
N ARG A 205 26.19 -10.20 6.49
CA ARG A 205 27.35 -10.57 7.29
C ARG A 205 27.30 -12.01 7.78
N ILE A 206 26.14 -12.46 8.25
CA ILE A 206 25.92 -13.86 8.67
C ILE A 206 26.12 -14.80 7.49
N ALA A 207 25.54 -14.49 6.32
CA ALA A 207 25.74 -15.28 5.10
C ALA A 207 27.21 -15.35 4.70
N ASN A 208 27.94 -14.23 4.71
CA ASN A 208 29.37 -14.20 4.43
C ASN A 208 30.19 -15.01 5.44
N LEU A 209 29.86 -14.96 6.72
CA LEU A 209 30.54 -15.75 7.75
C LEU A 209 30.28 -17.24 7.58
N ASN A 210 29.06 -17.63 7.25
CA ASN A 210 28.71 -19.02 6.97
C ASN A 210 29.47 -19.53 5.75
N THR A 211 29.53 -18.79 4.64
CA THR A 211 30.30 -19.15 3.45
C THR A 211 31.79 -19.31 3.77
N ARG A 212 32.34 -18.44 4.62
CA ARG A 212 33.74 -18.57 5.07
C ARG A 212 33.96 -19.80 5.96
N ALA A 213 33.00 -20.12 6.83
CA ALA A 213 33.07 -21.33 7.67
C ALA A 213 33.01 -22.61 6.83
N GLU A 214 32.14 -22.65 5.82
CA GLU A 214 32.05 -23.75 4.86
C GLU A 214 33.39 -23.93 4.08
N SER A 215 33.93 -22.82 3.53
CA SER A 215 35.22 -22.84 2.83
C SER A 215 36.35 -23.34 3.72
N LEU A 216 36.38 -22.91 5.00
CA LEU A 216 37.39 -23.38 5.94
C LEU A 216 37.22 -24.86 6.28
N SER A 217 36.01 -25.36 6.35
CA SER A 217 35.70 -26.79 6.54
C SER A 217 36.17 -27.63 5.35
N ASP A 218 35.93 -27.12 4.13
CA ASP A 218 36.40 -27.78 2.89
C ASP A 218 37.94 -27.82 2.79
N ASP A 219 38.58 -26.70 3.13
CA ASP A 219 40.06 -26.62 3.18
C ASP A 219 40.65 -27.62 4.20
N LYS A 220 40.03 -27.73 5.38
CA LYS A 220 40.38 -28.70 6.39
C LYS A 220 40.26 -30.13 5.86
N ALA A 221 39.13 -30.48 5.26
CA ALA A 221 38.90 -31.81 4.68
C ALA A 221 39.91 -32.13 3.55
N GLN A 222 40.26 -31.10 2.76
CA GLN A 222 41.31 -31.27 1.73
C GLN A 222 42.69 -31.52 2.35
N MET A 223 43.02 -30.81 3.42
CA MET A 223 44.29 -30.99 4.14
C MET A 223 44.38 -32.38 4.78
N GLU A 224 43.29 -32.85 5.39
CA GLU A 224 43.17 -34.20 5.96
C GLU A 224 43.43 -35.28 4.89
N ARG A 225 42.78 -35.18 3.71
CA ARG A 225 43.03 -36.10 2.60
C ARG A 225 44.47 -36.05 2.10
N ARG A 226 45.10 -34.88 2.12
CA ARG A 226 46.53 -34.74 1.77
C ARG A 226 47.43 -35.43 2.80
N LEU A 227 47.14 -35.29 4.10
CA LEU A 227 47.89 -35.96 5.16
C LEU A 227 47.74 -37.45 5.08
N GLU A 228 46.56 -38.01 4.87
CA GLU A 228 46.36 -39.45 4.63
C GLU A 228 47.16 -39.98 3.44
N ALA A 229 47.17 -39.23 2.34
CA ALA A 229 47.97 -39.63 1.16
C ALA A 229 49.47 -39.61 1.44
N ILE A 230 49.96 -38.64 2.22
CA ILE A 230 51.36 -38.56 2.65
C ILE A 230 51.68 -39.71 3.60
N GLU A 231 50.84 -39.98 4.59
CA GLU A 231 50.99 -41.07 5.54
C GLU A 231 51.07 -42.44 4.79
N LYS A 232 50.12 -42.69 3.88
CA LYS A 232 50.10 -43.89 3.06
C LYS A 232 51.35 -44.04 2.25
N ARG A 233 51.85 -42.92 1.66
CA ARG A 233 53.11 -42.94 0.91
C ARG A 233 54.29 -43.29 1.79
N TYR A 234 54.41 -42.71 2.97
CA TYR A 234 55.47 -43.02 3.89
C TYR A 234 55.41 -44.49 4.41
N ARG A 235 54.25 -45.00 4.76
CA ARG A 235 54.03 -46.40 5.13
C ARG A 235 54.47 -47.35 4.05
N LEU A 236 54.17 -47.08 2.76
CA LEU A 236 54.65 -47.88 1.63
C LEU A 236 56.17 -47.83 1.47
N GLN A 237 56.75 -46.62 1.67
CA GLN A 237 58.21 -46.48 1.61
C GLN A 237 58.94 -47.26 2.74
N PHE A 238 58.41 -47.16 3.96
CA PHE A 238 58.93 -47.89 5.10
C PHE A 238 58.77 -49.40 4.91
N SER A 239 57.62 -49.87 4.44
CA SER A 239 57.42 -51.28 4.14
C SER A 239 58.36 -51.82 3.03
N ALA A 240 58.56 -51.00 2.00
CA ALA A 240 59.52 -51.35 0.93
C ALA A 240 60.94 -51.36 1.46
N LEU A 241 61.34 -50.43 2.32
CA LEU A 241 62.68 -50.41 2.95
C LEU A 241 62.88 -51.62 3.88
N ASP A 242 61.83 -51.97 4.65
CA ASP A 242 61.89 -53.15 5.55
C ASP A 242 62.03 -54.46 4.77
N SER A 243 61.32 -54.57 3.65
CA SER A 243 61.48 -55.70 2.70
C SER A 243 62.85 -55.74 2.13
N LEU A 244 63.48 -54.64 1.70
CA LEU A 244 64.81 -54.55 1.15
C LEU A 244 65.87 -54.92 2.21
N LEU A 245 65.67 -54.45 3.47
CA LEU A 245 66.53 -54.77 4.60
C LEU A 245 66.48 -56.26 4.92
N SER A 246 65.33 -56.89 4.85
CA SER A 246 65.16 -58.35 5.04
C SER A 246 65.82 -59.15 3.94
N GLU A 247 65.71 -58.69 2.68
CA GLU A 247 66.39 -59.32 1.54
C GLU A 247 67.89 -59.17 1.62
N LEU A 248 68.38 -57.96 2.03
CA LEU A 248 69.82 -57.76 2.26
C LEU A 248 70.37 -58.66 3.40
N THR A 249 69.60 -58.79 4.49
CA THR A 249 69.99 -59.67 5.61
C THR A 249 70.04 -61.12 5.16
N SER A 250 69.00 -61.58 4.46
CA SER A 250 68.98 -62.96 3.87
C SER A 250 70.13 -63.23 2.90
N THR A 251 70.42 -62.24 2.05
CA THR A 251 71.57 -62.33 1.10
C THR A 251 72.89 -62.35 1.87
N GLY A 252 73.01 -61.55 2.96
CA GLY A 252 74.16 -61.54 3.84
C GLY A 252 74.39 -62.92 4.53
N GLU A 253 73.31 -63.51 5.05
CA GLU A 253 73.32 -64.84 5.66
C GLU A 253 73.69 -65.90 4.64
N PHE A 254 73.15 -65.85 3.42
CA PHE A 254 73.47 -66.73 2.34
C PHE A 254 74.96 -66.63 1.96
N LEU A 255 75.50 -65.43 1.80
CA LEU A 255 76.90 -65.18 1.55
C LEU A 255 77.79 -65.68 2.68
N ALA A 256 77.39 -65.44 3.94
CA ALA A 256 78.10 -65.95 5.10
C ALA A 256 78.15 -67.50 5.14
N GLN A 257 77.05 -68.14 4.70
CA GLN A 257 77.02 -69.62 4.59
C GLN A 257 77.82 -70.11 3.42
N GLN A 258 77.85 -69.43 2.28
CA GLN A 258 78.74 -69.74 1.14
C GLN A 258 80.23 -69.61 1.52
N MET A 259 80.61 -68.56 2.25
CA MET A 259 81.95 -68.36 2.75
C MET A 259 82.41 -69.49 3.70
N LYS A 260 81.54 -70.04 4.51
CA LYS A 260 81.79 -71.18 5.37
C LYS A 260 82.03 -72.48 4.59
N ASN A 261 81.46 -72.58 3.39
CA ASN A 261 81.60 -73.78 2.53
C ASN A 261 82.76 -73.70 1.52
N ILE A 262 83.57 -72.65 1.51
CA ILE A 262 84.75 -72.53 0.68
C ILE A 262 85.84 -73.40 1.34
N PRO A 263 86.35 -74.41 0.63
CA PRO A 263 87.45 -75.21 1.15
C PRO A 263 88.68 -74.32 1.32
N VAL A 264 89.22 -74.26 2.53
CA VAL A 264 90.48 -73.57 2.78
C VAL A 264 91.61 -74.49 2.18
N PRO A 265 92.27 -74.00 1.11
CA PRO A 265 93.44 -74.81 0.59
C PRO A 265 94.57 -74.66 1.59
N GLY A 266 94.89 -75.77 2.33
CA GLY A 266 96.11 -75.74 3.10
C GLY A 266 96.17 -76.41 4.49
N ALA A 267 95.16 -77.25 4.88
CA ALA A 267 95.29 -77.98 6.11
C ALA A 267 95.51 -79.52 5.86
N ASN A 268 96.60 -79.80 5.25
CA ASN A 268 97.13 -81.16 5.26
C ASN A 268 98.62 -81.08 5.49
N LYS A 269 99.05 -81.28 6.75
CA LYS A 269 100.24 -81.94 7.18
C LYS A 269 100.45 -81.68 8.67
N LYS A 270 100.26 -82.53 9.50
CA LYS A 270 100.88 -83.63 10.13
C LYS A 270 100.03 -84.18 11.25
#